data_11a891926c3e750e342d07ce291ad93e
#
_entry.id   11a891926c3e750e342d07ce291ad93e
#
_cell.length_a   1.000
_cell.length_b   1.000
_cell.length_c   1.000
_cell.angle_alpha   90.00
_cell.angle_beta   90.00
_cell.angle_gamma   90.00
#
_symmetry.space_group_name_H-M   'P 1'
#
loop_
_entity.id
_entity.type
_entity.pdbx_description
1 polymer ?
#
loop_
_entity_poly.entity_id
_entity_poly.type
_entity_poly.pdbx_seq_one_letter_code
_entity_poly.pdbx_strand_id
1 'polypeptide(L)'
;MAHVPDCDPEEDHEKLETDKYAFYVNFVRDQGDALEIAEKYREEKGIQSIILCPGFTNEEVGELSETLDDVSVNVARGDGPSGRIAQEAMQKAGWFE
;
A
#
# COMPACT_ATOMS: atom_id res chain seq x y z
N MET A 1 -0.04 1.93 -2.22
CA MET A 1 -0.98 1.24 -1.33
C MET A 1 -0.65 1.61 0.10
N ALA A 2 -1.63 2.08 0.83
CA ALA A 2 -1.44 2.55 2.20
C ALA A 2 -2.25 1.72 3.19
N HIS A 3 -1.60 1.38 4.31
CA HIS A 3 -2.22 0.60 5.40
C HIS A 3 -2.94 1.58 6.33
N VAL A 4 -4.27 1.60 6.26
CA VAL A 4 -5.13 2.54 7.01
C VAL A 4 -6.17 1.72 7.80
N PRO A 5 -6.10 1.68 9.14
CA PRO A 5 -6.86 0.72 9.93
C PRO A 5 -8.38 0.87 9.86
N ASP A 6 -8.90 2.07 9.60
CA ASP A 6 -10.33 2.33 9.56
C ASP A 6 -10.88 2.56 8.16
N CYS A 7 -10.16 2.15 7.12
CA CYS A 7 -10.61 2.36 5.75
C CYS A 7 -11.64 1.32 5.31
N ASP A 8 -12.32 1.64 4.22
CA ASP A 8 -13.12 0.71 3.44
C ASP A 8 -12.42 0.52 2.08
N PRO A 9 -11.76 -0.61 1.85
CA PRO A 9 -10.98 -0.81 0.61
C PRO A 9 -11.82 -0.71 -0.67
N GLU A 10 -13.12 -0.96 -0.59
CA GLU A 10 -14.01 -0.87 -1.76
C GLU A 10 -14.33 0.56 -2.14
N GLU A 11 -14.33 1.48 -1.16
CA GLU A 11 -14.67 2.88 -1.37
C GLU A 11 -13.44 3.78 -1.39
N ASP A 12 -12.42 3.44 -0.63
CA ASP A 12 -11.26 4.31 -0.40
C ASP A 12 -10.14 4.04 -1.39
N HIS A 13 -10.38 4.39 -2.65
CA HIS A 13 -9.40 4.28 -3.71
C HIS A 13 -9.61 5.39 -4.74
N GLU A 14 -8.56 5.74 -5.45
CA GLU A 14 -8.57 6.78 -6.48
C GLU A 14 -7.65 6.40 -7.64
N LYS A 15 -7.85 7.07 -8.77
CA LYS A 15 -7.04 6.88 -9.96
C LYS A 15 -6.66 8.23 -10.55
N LEU A 16 -5.38 8.38 -10.88
CA LEU A 16 -4.87 9.49 -11.68
C LEU A 16 -4.27 8.92 -12.95
N GLU A 17 -4.63 9.49 -14.08
CA GLU A 17 -4.20 8.95 -15.36
C GLU A 17 -3.76 10.03 -16.33
N THR A 18 -2.65 9.79 -17.02
CA THR A 18 -2.19 10.57 -18.16
C THR A 18 -2.15 9.65 -19.38
N ASP A 19 -1.74 10.17 -20.54
CA ASP A 19 -1.62 9.34 -21.74
C ASP A 19 -0.62 8.20 -21.59
N LYS A 20 0.37 8.34 -20.70
CA LYS A 20 1.46 7.38 -20.54
C LYS A 20 1.48 6.66 -19.21
N TYR A 21 0.67 7.08 -18.25
CA TYR A 21 0.78 6.59 -16.88
C TYR A 21 -0.58 6.53 -16.20
N ALA A 22 -0.81 5.44 -15.48
CA ALA A 22 -1.99 5.30 -14.62
C ALA A 22 -1.49 5.03 -13.20
N PHE A 23 -1.91 5.85 -12.26
CA PHE A 23 -1.54 5.73 -10.85
C PHE A 23 -2.79 5.44 -10.03
N TYR A 24 -2.79 4.30 -9.34
CA TYR A 24 -3.90 3.88 -8.50
C TYR A 24 -3.50 4.02 -7.04
N VAL A 25 -4.33 4.70 -6.25
CA VAL A 25 -4.14 4.82 -4.81
C VAL A 25 -5.19 3.96 -4.13
N ASN A 26 -4.75 3.07 -3.26
CA ASN A 26 -5.64 2.17 -2.54
C ASN A 26 -5.30 2.15 -1.05
N PHE A 27 -6.34 2.22 -0.22
CA PHE A 27 -6.22 2.01 1.21
C PHE A 27 -6.59 0.57 1.53
N VAL A 28 -5.83 -0.06 2.42
CA VAL A 28 -6.06 -1.43 2.86
C VAL A 28 -5.99 -1.50 4.38
N ARG A 29 -6.74 -2.42 4.97
CA ARG A 29 -6.79 -2.59 6.42
C ARG A 29 -5.72 -3.54 6.94
N ASP A 30 -5.34 -4.51 6.12
CA ASP A 30 -4.43 -5.59 6.50
C ASP A 30 -3.79 -6.22 5.27
N GLN A 31 -2.95 -7.21 5.52
CA GLN A 31 -2.23 -7.93 4.46
C GLN A 31 -3.16 -8.72 3.53
N GLY A 32 -4.26 -9.25 4.07
CA GLY A 32 -5.24 -9.95 3.25
C GLY A 32 -5.86 -9.05 2.20
N ASP A 33 -6.26 -7.84 2.58
CA ASP A 33 -6.76 -6.83 1.65
C ASP A 33 -5.70 -6.48 0.61
N ALA A 34 -4.45 -6.31 1.04
CA ALA A 34 -3.36 -5.94 0.15
C ALA A 34 -3.13 -6.99 -0.93
N LEU A 35 -3.10 -8.26 -0.55
CA LEU A 35 -2.94 -9.37 -1.51
C LEU A 35 -4.10 -9.43 -2.49
N GLU A 36 -5.31 -9.33 -2.01
CA GLU A 36 -6.51 -9.39 -2.83
C GLU A 36 -6.56 -8.25 -3.85
N ILE A 37 -6.32 -7.02 -3.41
CA ILE A 37 -6.33 -5.85 -4.27
C ILE A 37 -5.19 -5.90 -5.28
N ALA A 38 -4.00 -6.29 -4.85
CA ALA A 38 -2.84 -6.37 -5.72
C ALA A 38 -3.06 -7.39 -6.84
N GLU A 39 -3.58 -8.56 -6.52
CA GLU A 39 -3.88 -9.59 -7.52
C GLU A 39 -4.96 -9.14 -8.49
N LYS A 40 -6.01 -8.50 -7.96
CA LYS A 40 -7.09 -7.96 -8.78
C LYS A 40 -6.58 -6.94 -9.79
N TYR A 41 -5.74 -6.00 -9.35
CA TYR A 41 -5.21 -4.97 -10.22
C TYR A 41 -4.22 -5.53 -11.24
N ARG A 42 -3.44 -6.56 -10.84
CA ARG A 42 -2.56 -7.24 -11.78
C ARG A 42 -3.37 -7.86 -12.93
N GLU A 43 -4.45 -8.54 -12.60
CA GLU A 43 -5.28 -9.24 -13.59
C GLU A 43 -6.15 -8.30 -14.41
N GLU A 44 -6.78 -7.33 -13.77
CA GLU A 44 -7.75 -6.44 -14.44
C GLU A 44 -7.12 -5.21 -15.07
N LYS A 45 -6.05 -4.68 -14.47
CA LYS A 45 -5.43 -3.42 -14.90
C LYS A 45 -4.04 -3.60 -15.49
N GLY A 46 -3.44 -4.77 -15.33
CA GLY A 46 -2.09 -5.01 -15.82
C GLY A 46 -1.04 -4.13 -15.16
N ILE A 47 -1.16 -3.89 -13.86
CA ILE A 47 -0.18 -3.05 -13.15
C ILE A 47 1.22 -3.65 -13.24
N GLN A 48 2.22 -2.81 -13.29
CA GLN A 48 3.62 -3.21 -13.45
C GLN A 48 4.45 -2.96 -12.20
N SER A 49 3.96 -2.11 -11.31
CA SER A 49 4.68 -1.74 -10.10
C SER A 49 3.72 -1.40 -8.97
N ILE A 50 4.12 -1.75 -7.76
CA ILE A 50 3.41 -1.41 -6.53
C ILE A 50 4.38 -0.68 -5.62
N ILE A 51 3.90 0.36 -4.95
CA ILE A 51 4.64 1.06 -3.90
C ILE A 51 3.82 0.94 -2.62
N LEU A 52 4.43 0.35 -1.60
CA LEU A 52 3.79 0.14 -0.31
C LEU A 52 4.23 1.22 0.67
N CYS A 53 3.34 1.60 1.58
CA CYS A 53 3.69 2.54 2.64
C CYS A 53 4.61 1.87 3.68
N PRO A 54 5.25 2.65 4.57
CA PRO A 54 6.16 2.09 5.58
C PRO A 54 5.49 1.17 6.61
N GLY A 55 4.15 1.12 6.63
CA GLY A 55 3.40 0.27 7.55
C GLY A 55 3.47 -1.22 7.23
N PHE A 56 4.02 -1.61 6.08
CA PHE A 56 4.18 -3.01 5.71
C PHE A 56 5.49 -3.56 6.27
N THR A 57 5.43 -4.75 6.87
CA THR A 57 6.62 -5.44 7.38
C THR A 57 7.42 -6.03 6.22
N ASN A 58 8.69 -6.37 6.49
CA ASN A 58 9.52 -7.02 5.47
C ASN A 58 8.93 -8.35 5.02
N GLU A 59 8.31 -9.10 5.91
CA GLU A 59 7.63 -10.35 5.58
C GLU A 59 6.45 -10.11 4.65
N GLU A 60 5.66 -9.09 4.92
CA GLU A 60 4.51 -8.73 4.10
C GLU A 60 4.93 -8.27 2.70
N VAL A 61 5.98 -7.48 2.62
CA VAL A 61 6.56 -7.06 1.33
C VAL A 61 7.05 -8.28 0.55
N GLY A 62 7.73 -9.19 1.23
CA GLY A 62 8.24 -10.43 0.62
C GLY A 62 7.12 -11.31 0.09
N GLU A 63 6.05 -11.46 0.84
CA GLU A 63 4.88 -12.25 0.42
C GLU A 63 4.24 -11.67 -0.83
N LEU A 64 4.05 -10.36 -0.88
CA LEU A 64 3.52 -9.69 -2.07
C LEU A 64 4.45 -9.89 -3.28
N SER A 65 5.75 -9.75 -3.06
CA SER A 65 6.74 -9.92 -4.12
C SER A 65 6.74 -11.34 -4.69
N GLU A 66 6.60 -12.34 -3.84
CA GLU A 66 6.55 -13.74 -4.27
C GLU A 66 5.25 -14.07 -4.98
N THR A 67 4.13 -13.55 -4.47
CA THR A 67 2.80 -13.79 -5.05
C THR A 67 2.66 -13.12 -6.41
N LEU A 68 3.27 -11.95 -6.58
CA LEU A 68 3.20 -11.13 -7.80
C LEU A 68 4.58 -11.06 -8.44
N ASP A 69 5.10 -12.20 -8.88
CA ASP A 69 6.47 -12.30 -9.37
C ASP A 69 6.73 -11.53 -10.67
N ASP A 70 5.67 -11.12 -11.37
CA ASP A 70 5.74 -10.31 -12.59
C ASP A 70 5.49 -8.81 -12.33
N VAL A 71 5.36 -8.39 -11.07
CA VAL A 71 5.12 -7.00 -10.69
C VAL A 71 6.27 -6.52 -9.80
N SER A 72 6.75 -5.31 -10.07
CA SER A 72 7.78 -4.70 -9.23
C SER A 72 7.16 -4.26 -7.91
N VAL A 73 7.57 -4.86 -6.80
CA VAL A 73 7.05 -4.55 -5.47
C VAL A 73 8.09 -3.74 -4.71
N ASN A 74 7.72 -2.54 -4.31
CA ASN A 74 8.59 -1.58 -3.66
C ASN A 74 7.96 -1.11 -2.35
N VAL A 75 8.78 -0.66 -1.41
CA VAL A 75 8.28 -0.12 -0.16
C VAL A 75 8.94 1.22 0.11
N ALA A 76 8.13 2.21 0.46
CA ALA A 76 8.62 3.49 0.93
C ALA A 76 9.03 3.34 2.39
N ARG A 77 10.23 3.78 2.74
CA ARG A 77 10.68 3.80 4.14
C ARG A 77 11.00 5.23 4.52
N GLY A 78 10.58 5.61 5.71
CA GLY A 78 10.88 6.94 6.22
C GLY A 78 12.33 7.03 6.73
N ASP A 79 12.83 8.25 6.85
CA ASP A 79 14.11 8.52 7.48
C ASP A 79 13.94 8.42 9.00
N GLY A 80 14.88 7.74 9.67
CA GLY A 80 14.78 7.43 11.10
C GLY A 80 14.30 8.57 11.99
N PRO A 81 15.06 9.69 12.09
CA PRO A 81 14.65 10.80 12.98
C PRO A 81 13.32 11.45 12.57
N SER A 82 13.04 11.56 11.28
CA SER A 82 11.80 12.15 10.78
C SER A 82 10.60 11.25 10.97
N GLY A 83 10.80 9.94 11.01
CA GLY A 83 9.74 8.96 11.21
C GLY A 83 8.99 9.12 12.53
N ARG A 84 9.66 9.67 13.55
CA ARG A 84 9.04 9.93 14.84
C ARG A 84 7.85 10.88 14.73
N ILE A 85 7.95 11.89 13.88
CA ILE A 85 6.88 12.88 13.71
C ILE A 85 5.62 12.22 13.17
N ALA A 86 5.74 11.35 12.16
CA ALA A 86 4.62 10.62 11.60
C ALA A 86 4.01 9.68 12.63
N GLN A 87 4.84 8.99 13.41
CA GLN A 87 4.37 8.06 14.42
C GLN A 87 3.60 8.76 15.53
N GLU A 88 4.08 9.92 15.98
CA GLU A 88 3.36 10.71 16.97
C GLU A 88 1.99 11.17 16.45
N ALA A 89 1.93 11.58 15.18
CA ALA A 89 0.67 11.96 14.55
C ALA A 89 -0.32 10.79 14.51
N MET A 90 0.14 9.59 14.17
CA MET A 90 -0.70 8.39 14.16
C MET A 90 -1.21 8.03 15.55
N GLN A 91 -0.37 8.18 16.57
CA GLN A 91 -0.80 7.94 17.96
C GLN A 91 -1.91 8.91 18.38
N LYS A 92 -1.75 10.20 18.03
CA LYS A 92 -2.79 11.21 18.34
C LYS A 92 -4.09 10.92 17.60
N ALA A 93 -4.02 10.35 16.42
CA ALA A 93 -5.19 9.99 15.62
C ALA A 93 -5.82 8.65 16.05
N GLY A 94 -5.23 7.94 16.99
CA GLY A 94 -5.78 6.71 17.53
C GLY A 94 -5.49 5.46 16.69
N TRP A 95 -4.45 5.47 15.87
CA TRP A 95 -4.14 4.34 14.98
C TRP A 95 -3.74 3.06 15.74
N PHE A 96 -3.24 3.20 16.95
CA PHE A 96 -2.73 2.06 17.74
C PHE A 96 -3.65 1.70 18.91
N GLU A 97 -4.84 2.20 18.95
CA GLU A 97 -5.82 1.89 20.00
C GLU A 97 -6.71 0.71 19.66
#